data_98a6543361129404f397137cffbf0e8d
#
_entry.id   98a6543361129404f397137cffbf0e8d
#
_cell.length_a   1.000
_cell.length_b   1.000
_cell.length_c   1.000
_cell.angle_alpha   90.00
_cell.angle_beta   90.00
_cell.angle_gamma   90.00
#
_symmetry.space_group_name_H-M   'P 1'
#
loop_
_entity.id
_entity.type
_entity.pdbx_description
1 polymer ?
#
loop_
_entity_poly.entity_id
_entity_poly.type
_entity_poly.pdbx_seq_one_letter_code
_entity_poly.pdbx_strand_id
1 'polypeptide(L)'
;GKEKDYVNGEYGPQVCTDFVCDFIDRNKEKPFLVYYPMILTHCPFDPTPDSTDWDPKRLGSTTYKGDRNDPQRHFRDMVAYADKVVGQIVAQLEKSGVRENTLLIFTGDNGTDKPIVTSWNGTKVAGGKGTMTDAGTRVPLIASWPAGIKQPGRVVDDLVEFCDLMPTLCEVTGADLPPNYPGDGSSIVPVLQDNASARKKDWIYIWYSRSGHSDQGQVMVRNKQYSLLAKTDGSNASLTRYKGPFDGEKLKDYTLSQPESAIKQQFEATLARLAKSRLLSVSNEIRVKMQKPSRNKK
;
A
#
# COMPACT_ATOMS: atom_id res chain seq x y z
N GLY A 1 27.14 -4.09 -4.35
CA GLY A 1 27.31 -3.47 -3.04
C GLY A 1 28.16 -4.34 -2.13
N LYS A 2 28.62 -3.77 -1.04
CA LYS A 2 29.30 -4.54 0.02
C LYS A 2 28.32 -4.78 1.15
N GLU A 3 28.30 -5.99 1.69
CA GLU A 3 27.60 -6.31 2.93
C GLU A 3 28.21 -5.52 4.09
N LYS A 4 27.38 -5.02 4.97
CA LYS A 4 27.78 -4.27 6.14
C LYS A 4 26.88 -4.64 7.31
N ASP A 5 27.49 -5.11 8.39
CA ASP A 5 26.81 -5.36 9.66
C ASP A 5 26.73 -4.08 10.49
N TYR A 6 25.56 -3.82 11.06
CA TYR A 6 25.30 -2.72 11.97
C TYR A 6 25.07 -3.29 13.37
N VAL A 7 26.03 -3.08 14.27
CA VAL A 7 26.09 -3.74 15.59
C VAL A 7 26.22 -2.77 16.77
N ASN A 8 26.21 -1.46 16.49
CA ASN A 8 26.45 -0.42 17.51
C ASN A 8 25.17 0.34 17.88
N GLY A 9 24.00 -0.25 17.69
CA GLY A 9 22.72 0.38 18.00
C GLY A 9 22.19 1.26 16.89
N GLU A 10 22.68 1.09 15.67
CA GLU A 10 22.11 1.77 14.50
C GLU A 10 20.66 1.31 14.28
N TYR A 11 19.81 2.25 13.92
CA TYR A 11 18.41 2.00 13.64
C TYR A 11 18.19 1.86 12.13
N GLY A 12 17.79 0.68 11.68
CA GLY A 12 17.67 0.34 10.26
C GLY A 12 16.90 1.36 9.41
N PRO A 13 15.70 1.82 9.82
CA PRO A 13 14.97 2.87 9.10
C PRO A 13 15.76 4.18 8.94
N GLN A 14 16.56 4.59 9.96
CA GLN A 14 17.39 5.79 9.85
C GLN A 14 18.54 5.57 8.87
N VAL A 15 19.23 4.44 8.95
CA VAL A 15 20.33 4.08 8.04
C VAL A 15 19.87 4.09 6.57
N CYS A 16 18.68 3.54 6.30
CA CYS A 16 18.10 3.54 4.95
C CYS A 16 17.73 4.97 4.50
N THR A 17 17.21 5.78 5.42
CA THR A 17 16.87 7.19 5.14
C THR A 17 18.12 8.01 4.83
N ASP A 18 19.18 7.85 5.61
CA ASP A 18 20.47 8.50 5.36
C ASP A 18 21.04 8.15 3.99
N PHE A 19 20.91 6.88 3.58
CA PHE A 19 21.31 6.44 2.25
C PHE A 19 20.45 7.10 1.14
N VAL A 20 19.12 7.23 1.35
CA VAL A 20 18.23 7.93 0.41
C VAL A 20 18.62 9.40 0.28
N CYS A 21 18.88 10.08 1.40
CA CYS A 21 19.32 11.47 1.40
C CYS A 21 20.67 11.65 0.68
N ASP A 22 21.65 10.79 0.94
CA ASP A 22 22.92 10.78 0.21
C ASP A 22 22.75 10.50 -1.29
N PHE A 23 21.86 9.58 -1.65
CA PHE A 23 21.53 9.31 -3.05
C PHE A 23 20.94 10.54 -3.75
N ILE A 24 20.01 11.24 -3.13
CA ILE A 24 19.41 12.48 -3.65
C ILE A 24 20.51 13.53 -3.91
N ASP A 25 21.38 13.77 -2.95
CA ASP A 25 22.46 14.75 -3.09
C ASP A 25 23.41 14.44 -4.25
N ARG A 26 23.82 13.17 -4.37
CA ARG A 26 24.71 12.72 -5.45
C ARG A 26 24.06 12.73 -6.86
N ASN A 27 22.74 12.74 -6.95
CA ASN A 27 22.01 12.65 -8.22
C ASN A 27 21.18 13.89 -8.56
N LYS A 28 21.26 14.97 -7.79
CA LYS A 28 20.44 16.18 -7.94
C LYS A 28 20.53 16.87 -9.30
N GLU A 29 21.64 16.68 -10.02
CA GLU A 29 21.87 17.30 -11.33
C GLU A 29 21.25 16.52 -12.50
N LYS A 30 20.56 15.42 -12.25
CA LYS A 30 19.95 14.59 -13.29
C LYS A 30 18.63 13.98 -12.79
N PRO A 31 17.73 13.56 -13.68
CA PRO A 31 16.52 12.85 -13.27
C PRO A 31 16.86 11.59 -12.47
N PHE A 32 16.10 11.35 -11.41
CA PHE A 32 16.21 10.14 -10.59
C PHE A 32 14.85 9.61 -10.15
N LEU A 33 14.81 8.32 -9.83
CA LEU A 33 13.70 7.65 -9.18
C LEU A 33 14.20 6.94 -7.94
N VAL A 34 13.50 7.13 -6.83
CA VAL A 34 13.72 6.38 -5.58
C VAL A 34 12.46 5.59 -5.26
N TYR A 35 12.59 4.27 -5.16
CA TYR A 35 11.60 3.41 -4.54
C TYR A 35 12.15 2.99 -3.17
N TYR A 36 11.52 3.51 -2.11
CA TYR A 36 11.95 3.27 -0.73
C TYR A 36 10.92 2.42 0.01
N PRO A 37 11.05 1.07 0.01
CA PRO A 37 10.18 0.19 0.78
C PRO A 37 10.55 0.29 2.27
N MET A 38 10.06 1.33 2.93
CA MET A 38 10.30 1.61 4.33
C MET A 38 9.70 0.52 5.21
N ILE A 39 10.49 -0.02 6.15
CA ILE A 39 10.01 -1.07 7.05
C ILE A 39 9.06 -0.56 8.15
N LEU A 40 9.08 0.72 8.46
CA LEU A 40 8.11 1.33 9.36
C LEU A 40 6.72 1.37 8.69
N THR A 41 5.67 0.94 9.34
CA THR A 41 5.50 0.58 10.76
C THR A 41 5.23 -0.92 10.92
N HIS A 42 5.99 -1.77 10.23
CA HIS A 42 5.80 -3.23 10.27
C HIS A 42 6.16 -3.80 11.64
N CYS A 43 5.41 -4.83 12.10
CA CYS A 43 5.79 -5.59 13.29
C CYS A 43 7.13 -6.35 13.10
N PRO A 44 7.89 -6.64 14.18
CA PRO A 44 7.55 -6.43 15.59
C PRO A 44 7.48 -4.96 15.96
N PHE A 45 6.56 -4.62 16.89
CA PHE A 45 6.40 -3.24 17.36
C PHE A 45 7.43 -2.96 18.44
N ASP A 46 8.57 -2.46 18.02
CA ASP A 46 9.73 -2.16 18.87
C ASP A 46 9.89 -0.65 19.06
N PRO A 47 10.58 -0.23 20.12
CA PRO A 47 10.95 1.18 20.31
C PRO A 47 11.75 1.72 19.13
N THR A 48 11.60 3.00 18.91
CA THR A 48 12.43 3.81 18.01
C THR A 48 13.50 4.56 18.82
N PRO A 49 14.52 5.14 18.18
CA PRO A 49 15.49 6.00 18.89
C PRO A 49 14.87 7.17 19.67
N ASP A 50 13.66 7.58 19.32
CA ASP A 50 12.94 8.65 20.01
C ASP A 50 12.02 8.12 21.13
N SER A 51 11.91 6.80 21.31
CA SER A 51 11.12 6.19 22.39
C SER A 51 11.84 6.27 23.73
N THR A 52 11.09 6.45 24.81
CA THR A 52 11.64 6.59 26.17
C THR A 52 12.36 5.35 26.69
N ASP A 53 12.05 4.19 26.14
CA ASP A 53 12.63 2.89 26.46
C ASP A 53 13.57 2.36 25.36
N TRP A 54 14.05 3.25 24.50
CA TRP A 54 15.09 2.91 23.53
C TRP A 54 16.39 2.50 24.24
N ASP A 55 16.94 1.38 23.82
CA ASP A 55 18.25 0.92 24.27
C ASP A 55 19.12 0.55 23.05
N PRO A 56 20.15 1.34 22.72
CA PRO A 56 21.00 1.08 21.57
C PRO A 56 21.84 -0.19 21.69
N LYS A 57 21.97 -0.75 22.89
CA LYS A 57 22.69 -2.01 23.12
C LYS A 57 21.82 -3.24 22.90
N ARG A 58 20.51 -3.04 22.80
CA ARG A 58 19.54 -4.11 22.59
C ARG A 58 19.20 -4.23 21.11
N LEU A 59 19.49 -5.37 20.53
CA LEU A 59 19.01 -5.72 19.21
C LEU A 59 17.47 -5.76 19.19
N GLY A 60 16.88 -5.50 18.04
CA GLY A 60 15.42 -5.59 17.83
C GLY A 60 14.87 -6.97 18.17
N SER A 61 13.54 -7.05 18.30
CA SER A 61 12.85 -8.30 18.61
C SER A 61 13.08 -9.36 17.54
N THR A 62 13.35 -10.58 17.97
CA THR A 62 13.48 -11.74 17.08
C THR A 62 12.17 -12.47 16.88
N THR A 63 11.12 -12.12 17.62
CA THR A 63 9.79 -12.72 17.56
C THR A 63 8.80 -11.77 16.86
N TYR A 64 7.85 -12.34 16.13
CA TYR A 64 6.81 -11.57 15.43
C TYR A 64 6.00 -10.64 16.37
N LYS A 65 5.76 -11.06 17.62
CA LYS A 65 4.98 -10.27 18.57
C LYS A 65 5.77 -9.17 19.26
N GLY A 66 7.09 -9.15 19.08
CA GLY A 66 7.99 -8.33 19.87
C GLY A 66 8.18 -8.91 21.28
N ASP A 67 9.24 -8.49 21.93
CA ASP A 67 9.56 -8.91 23.32
C ASP A 67 8.95 -7.94 24.33
N ARG A 68 8.12 -7.01 23.88
CA ARG A 68 7.64 -5.87 24.67
C ARG A 68 6.13 -5.87 24.83
N ASN A 69 5.66 -5.41 25.97
CA ASN A 69 4.28 -5.54 26.39
C ASN A 69 3.35 -4.41 25.93
N ASP A 70 3.83 -3.47 25.08
CA ASP A 70 3.01 -2.35 24.63
C ASP A 70 3.11 -2.11 23.11
N PRO A 71 2.54 -2.99 22.29
CA PRO A 71 2.57 -2.84 20.84
C PRO A 71 1.84 -1.57 20.38
N GLN A 72 0.83 -1.13 21.11
CA GLN A 72 0.05 0.06 20.78
C GLN A 72 0.88 1.35 20.94
N ARG A 73 1.68 1.45 21.99
CA ARG A 73 2.60 2.59 22.21
C ARG A 73 3.71 2.59 21.16
N HIS A 74 4.39 1.47 20.99
CA HIS A 74 5.49 1.39 20.04
C HIS A 74 5.03 1.60 18.59
N PHE A 75 3.83 1.16 18.23
CA PHE A 75 3.26 1.48 16.93
C PHE A 75 3.11 3.00 16.74
N ARG A 76 2.65 3.75 17.76
CA ARG A 76 2.58 5.22 17.69
C ARG A 76 3.96 5.85 17.54
N ASP A 77 4.94 5.36 18.30
CA ASP A 77 6.34 5.82 18.20
C ASP A 77 6.89 5.56 16.80
N MET A 78 6.62 4.39 16.22
CA MET A 78 7.02 4.04 14.85
C MET A 78 6.35 4.92 13.81
N VAL A 79 5.07 5.28 13.97
CA VAL A 79 4.38 6.23 13.09
C VAL A 79 5.02 7.62 13.17
N ALA A 80 5.31 8.11 14.37
CA ALA A 80 5.98 9.39 14.57
C ALA A 80 7.40 9.39 13.95
N TYR A 81 8.12 8.27 14.08
CA TYR A 81 9.43 8.15 13.47
C TYR A 81 9.35 8.04 11.93
N ALA A 82 8.32 7.39 11.38
CA ALA A 82 8.08 7.37 9.95
C ALA A 82 7.84 8.78 9.39
N ASP A 83 7.06 9.60 10.09
CA ASP A 83 6.85 11.01 9.74
C ASP A 83 8.17 11.80 9.79
N LYS A 84 8.97 11.60 10.84
CA LYS A 84 10.30 12.23 11.01
C LYS A 84 11.23 11.92 9.83
N VAL A 85 11.33 10.67 9.40
CA VAL A 85 12.23 10.29 8.28
C VAL A 85 11.71 10.79 6.93
N VAL A 86 10.39 10.87 6.74
CA VAL A 86 9.82 11.56 5.57
C VAL A 86 10.19 13.04 5.59
N GLY A 87 10.11 13.70 6.74
CA GLY A 87 10.55 15.08 6.91
C GLY A 87 12.03 15.29 6.57
N GLN A 88 12.90 14.34 6.93
CA GLN A 88 14.32 14.39 6.56
C GLN A 88 14.53 14.29 5.04
N ILE A 89 13.76 13.44 4.35
CA ILE A 89 13.81 13.33 2.89
C ILE A 89 13.35 14.63 2.24
N VAL A 90 12.26 15.23 2.72
CA VAL A 90 11.77 16.53 2.23
C VAL A 90 12.83 17.61 2.41
N ALA A 91 13.42 17.73 3.61
CA ALA A 91 14.49 18.68 3.88
C ALA A 91 15.72 18.47 2.97
N GLN A 92 16.06 17.21 2.66
CA GLN A 92 17.15 16.93 1.73
C GLN A 92 16.83 17.34 0.30
N LEU A 93 15.58 17.13 -0.16
CA LEU A 93 15.13 17.60 -1.49
C LEU A 93 15.20 19.13 -1.59
N GLU A 94 14.80 19.85 -0.54
CA GLU A 94 14.90 21.30 -0.43
C GLU A 94 16.36 21.78 -0.48
N LYS A 95 17.20 21.20 0.37
CA LYS A 95 18.64 21.47 0.45
C LYS A 95 19.35 21.23 -0.90
N SER A 96 18.92 20.22 -1.62
CA SER A 96 19.47 19.87 -2.95
C SER A 96 18.90 20.74 -4.10
N GLY A 97 17.91 21.61 -3.81
CA GLY A 97 17.29 22.50 -4.81
C GLY A 97 16.37 21.78 -5.80
N VAL A 98 15.95 20.56 -5.52
CA VAL A 98 15.14 19.74 -6.45
C VAL A 98 13.70 19.52 -5.97
N ARG A 99 13.33 20.06 -4.80
CA ARG A 99 12.01 19.85 -4.19
C ARG A 99 10.85 20.28 -5.08
N GLU A 100 10.97 21.42 -5.74
CA GLU A 100 9.93 21.97 -6.62
C GLU A 100 9.54 21.01 -7.75
N ASN A 101 10.51 20.34 -8.34
CA ASN A 101 10.33 19.43 -9.47
C ASN A 101 10.38 17.95 -9.06
N THR A 102 10.03 17.63 -7.81
CA THR A 102 9.98 16.26 -7.31
C THR A 102 8.57 15.89 -6.86
N LEU A 103 7.98 14.88 -7.52
CA LEU A 103 6.78 14.21 -7.03
C LEU A 103 7.18 13.22 -5.93
N LEU A 104 6.79 13.53 -4.70
CA LEU A 104 6.94 12.65 -3.54
C LEU A 104 5.61 11.96 -3.25
N ILE A 105 5.61 10.63 -3.21
CA ILE A 105 4.43 9.83 -2.86
C ILE A 105 4.75 9.02 -1.60
N PHE A 106 3.91 9.16 -0.58
CA PHE A 106 3.90 8.29 0.60
C PHE A 106 2.64 7.43 0.60
N THR A 107 2.80 6.13 0.82
CA THR A 107 1.65 5.20 0.93
C THR A 107 2.01 4.02 1.82
N GLY A 108 1.01 3.30 2.33
CA GLY A 108 1.18 1.99 2.95
C GLY A 108 0.94 0.87 1.93
N ASP A 109 1.55 -0.28 2.11
CA ASP A 109 1.37 -1.47 1.25
C ASP A 109 0.07 -2.22 1.55
N ASN A 110 -0.37 -2.19 2.80
CA ASN A 110 -1.59 -2.83 3.32
C ASN A 110 -2.01 -2.20 4.66
N GLY A 111 -3.18 -2.58 5.13
CA GLY A 111 -3.71 -2.10 6.41
C GLY A 111 -2.89 -2.53 7.62
N THR A 112 -3.14 -1.87 8.76
CA THR A 112 -2.44 -2.08 10.03
C THR A 112 -2.63 -3.51 10.56
N ASP A 113 -1.62 -4.05 11.25
CA ASP A 113 -1.67 -5.39 11.84
C ASP A 113 -2.64 -5.46 13.02
N LYS A 114 -3.18 -6.66 13.24
CA LYS A 114 -4.32 -6.96 14.14
C LYS A 114 -4.19 -6.52 15.61
N PRO A 115 -2.99 -6.54 16.26
CA PRO A 115 -2.91 -6.11 17.66
C PRO A 115 -3.20 -4.62 17.86
N ILE A 116 -3.14 -3.84 16.78
CA ILE A 116 -3.27 -2.39 16.85
C ILE A 116 -4.73 -1.96 16.69
N VAL A 117 -5.16 -1.03 17.52
CA VAL A 117 -6.47 -0.38 17.43
C VAL A 117 -6.26 1.12 17.29
N THR A 118 -6.75 1.68 16.19
CA THR A 118 -6.70 3.11 15.90
C THR A 118 -8.07 3.76 16.04
N SER A 119 -8.15 5.07 15.84
CA SER A 119 -9.41 5.80 15.78
C SER A 119 -9.57 6.47 14.42
N TRP A 120 -10.74 6.34 13.82
CA TRP A 120 -11.16 7.06 12.63
C TRP A 120 -12.45 7.82 12.94
N ASN A 121 -12.40 9.16 12.94
CA ASN A 121 -13.53 10.02 13.28
C ASN A 121 -14.28 9.59 14.56
N GLY A 122 -13.52 9.27 15.62
CA GLY A 122 -14.07 8.83 16.90
C GLY A 122 -14.46 7.35 16.96
N THR A 123 -14.50 6.62 15.85
CA THR A 123 -14.78 5.18 15.81
C THR A 123 -13.50 4.37 15.97
N LYS A 124 -13.51 3.37 16.85
CA LYS A 124 -12.40 2.43 17.02
C LYS A 124 -12.30 1.51 15.79
N VAL A 125 -11.12 1.45 15.17
CA VAL A 125 -10.81 0.58 14.04
C VAL A 125 -9.70 -0.37 14.44
N ALA A 126 -10.02 -1.65 14.54
CA ALA A 126 -9.02 -2.69 14.76
C ALA A 126 -8.22 -2.94 13.46
N GLY A 127 -6.94 -3.27 13.61
CA GLY A 127 -6.10 -3.63 12.47
C GLY A 127 -6.66 -4.82 11.69
N GLY A 128 -6.58 -4.74 10.37
CA GLY A 128 -7.17 -5.70 9.45
C GLY A 128 -6.21 -6.31 8.43
N LYS A 129 -4.89 -6.18 8.62
CA LYS A 129 -3.88 -6.76 7.71
C LYS A 129 -4.23 -8.20 7.31
N GLY A 130 -4.23 -8.49 6.01
CA GLY A 130 -4.59 -9.78 5.47
C GLY A 130 -6.10 -10.04 5.39
N THR A 131 -6.95 -9.02 5.51
CA THR A 131 -8.38 -9.10 5.23
C THR A 131 -8.76 -8.25 4.02
N MET A 132 -9.90 -8.58 3.41
CA MET A 132 -10.45 -7.85 2.26
C MET A 132 -11.44 -6.75 2.70
N THR A 133 -11.26 -6.22 3.90
CA THR A 133 -12.03 -5.08 4.44
C THR A 133 -11.25 -3.78 4.31
N ASP A 134 -11.88 -2.64 4.57
CA ASP A 134 -11.20 -1.34 4.62
C ASP A 134 -9.99 -1.36 5.55
N ALA A 135 -10.11 -2.02 6.72
CA ALA A 135 -9.00 -2.13 7.65
C ALA A 135 -7.80 -2.93 7.12
N GLY A 136 -7.98 -3.73 6.07
CA GLY A 136 -6.90 -4.50 5.42
C GLY A 136 -6.39 -3.89 4.11
N THR A 137 -7.22 -3.11 3.41
CA THR A 137 -6.94 -2.69 2.04
C THR A 137 -6.94 -1.18 1.81
N ARG A 138 -7.55 -0.39 2.72
CA ARG A 138 -7.54 1.06 2.63
C ARG A 138 -6.31 1.61 3.35
N VAL A 139 -5.40 2.19 2.58
CA VAL A 139 -4.15 2.77 3.07
C VAL A 139 -4.09 4.27 2.74
N PRO A 140 -3.31 5.07 3.47
CA PRO A 140 -3.07 6.45 3.08
C PRO A 140 -2.32 6.47 1.74
N LEU A 141 -2.64 7.47 0.89
CA LEU A 141 -1.82 7.88 -0.23
C LEU A 141 -1.70 9.40 -0.17
N ILE A 142 -0.49 9.89 0.00
CA ILE A 142 -0.18 11.31 0.09
C ILE A 142 0.78 11.65 -1.04
N ALA A 143 0.37 12.56 -1.91
CA ALA A 143 1.20 13.06 -3.00
C ALA A 143 1.57 14.52 -2.74
N SER A 144 2.84 14.85 -2.91
CA SER A 144 3.37 16.20 -2.73
C SER A 144 4.32 16.54 -3.87
N TRP A 145 3.97 17.58 -4.64
CA TRP A 145 4.74 18.06 -5.79
C TRP A 145 4.46 19.55 -6.02
N PRO A 146 5.28 20.46 -5.48
CA PRO A 146 4.99 21.89 -5.52
C PRO A 146 4.74 22.42 -6.93
N ALA A 147 5.56 22.08 -7.91
CA ALA A 147 5.38 22.56 -9.28
C ALA A 147 4.23 21.88 -10.06
N GLY A 148 3.78 20.68 -9.64
CA GLY A 148 2.84 19.88 -10.45
C GLY A 148 1.43 19.75 -9.87
N ILE A 149 1.26 19.89 -8.54
CA ILE A 149 -0.06 19.78 -7.91
C ILE A 149 -0.75 21.13 -7.89
N LYS A 150 -1.92 21.20 -8.53
CA LYS A 150 -2.81 22.36 -8.39
C LYS A 150 -3.66 22.20 -7.13
N GLN A 151 -3.88 23.31 -6.43
CA GLN A 151 -4.67 23.35 -5.18
C GLN A 151 -4.15 22.35 -4.12
N PRO A 152 -2.95 22.56 -3.57
CA PRO A 152 -2.39 21.70 -2.52
C PRO A 152 -3.23 21.77 -1.24
N GLY A 153 -3.07 20.76 -0.36
CA GLY A 153 -3.76 20.69 0.92
C GLY A 153 -5.19 20.14 0.86
N ARG A 154 -5.65 19.69 -0.29
CA ARG A 154 -6.99 19.07 -0.46
C ARG A 154 -6.98 17.58 -0.18
N VAL A 155 -8.11 17.07 0.25
CA VAL A 155 -8.43 15.64 0.29
C VAL A 155 -9.23 15.27 -0.95
N VAL A 156 -8.89 14.16 -1.57
CA VAL A 156 -9.52 13.67 -2.80
C VAL A 156 -10.11 12.29 -2.56
N ASP A 157 -11.36 12.09 -2.97
CA ASP A 157 -12.10 10.84 -2.79
C ASP A 157 -12.00 9.89 -3.99
N ASP A 158 -11.10 10.14 -4.94
CA ASP A 158 -10.94 9.27 -6.09
C ASP A 158 -10.34 7.92 -5.71
N LEU A 159 -10.77 6.90 -6.45
CA LEU A 159 -10.23 5.56 -6.30
C LEU A 159 -8.82 5.50 -6.88
N VAL A 160 -7.87 5.09 -6.07
CA VAL A 160 -6.47 4.88 -6.45
C VAL A 160 -6.03 3.49 -6.00
N GLU A 161 -5.27 2.81 -6.84
CA GLU A 161 -4.66 1.53 -6.53
C GLU A 161 -3.21 1.46 -7.04
N PHE A 162 -2.43 0.48 -6.59
CA PHE A 162 -1.00 0.43 -6.91
C PHE A 162 -0.68 0.30 -8.39
N CYS A 163 -1.55 -0.33 -9.19
CA CYS A 163 -1.35 -0.40 -10.63
C CYS A 163 -1.44 0.97 -11.33
N ASP A 164 -1.98 2.00 -10.66
CA ASP A 164 -2.03 3.38 -11.17
C ASP A 164 -0.66 4.07 -11.11
N LEU A 165 0.27 3.59 -10.28
CA LEU A 165 1.57 4.24 -10.12
C LEU A 165 2.42 4.17 -11.38
N MET A 166 2.44 3.04 -12.08
CA MET A 166 3.25 2.90 -13.31
C MET A 166 2.82 3.89 -14.40
N PRO A 167 1.54 3.96 -14.83
CA PRO A 167 1.10 4.96 -15.79
C PRO A 167 1.27 6.40 -15.28
N THR A 168 1.17 6.64 -13.98
CA THR A 168 1.44 7.97 -13.40
C THR A 168 2.90 8.36 -13.56
N LEU A 169 3.83 7.47 -13.25
CA LEU A 169 5.26 7.73 -13.38
C LEU A 169 5.66 7.95 -14.85
N CYS A 170 5.11 7.16 -15.77
CA CYS A 170 5.31 7.34 -17.20
C CYS A 170 4.83 8.74 -17.66
N GLU A 171 3.61 9.13 -17.29
CA GLU A 171 3.05 10.43 -17.66
C GLU A 171 3.86 11.60 -17.08
N VAL A 172 4.25 11.53 -15.81
CA VAL A 172 5.04 12.58 -15.13
C VAL A 172 6.43 12.74 -15.76
N THR A 173 7.03 11.65 -16.22
CA THR A 173 8.40 11.66 -16.79
C THR A 173 8.42 11.81 -18.30
N GLY A 174 7.27 11.75 -18.98
CA GLY A 174 7.16 11.73 -20.44
C GLY A 174 7.63 10.41 -21.06
N ALA A 175 7.73 9.34 -20.28
CA ALA A 175 8.07 8.02 -20.76
C ALA A 175 6.84 7.26 -21.29
N ASP A 176 7.02 6.48 -22.33
CA ASP A 176 5.98 5.59 -22.82
C ASP A 176 5.77 4.39 -21.88
N LEU A 177 4.53 3.93 -21.77
CA LEU A 177 4.27 2.62 -21.18
C LEU A 177 4.90 1.52 -22.02
N PRO A 178 5.42 0.44 -21.41
CA PRO A 178 5.95 -0.68 -22.18
C PRO A 178 4.95 -1.20 -23.22
N PRO A 179 5.39 -1.61 -24.42
CA PRO A 179 4.52 -2.22 -25.41
C PRO A 179 3.77 -3.41 -24.78
N ASN A 180 2.46 -3.48 -25.01
CA ASN A 180 1.58 -4.50 -24.44
C ASN A 180 1.54 -4.52 -22.89
N TYR A 181 1.68 -3.37 -22.26
CA TYR A 181 1.53 -3.25 -20.81
C TYR A 181 0.19 -3.85 -20.35
N PRO A 182 0.21 -4.89 -19.52
CA PRO A 182 -1.01 -5.64 -19.17
C PRO A 182 -1.75 -5.04 -17.97
N GLY A 183 -1.32 -3.87 -17.48
CA GLY A 183 -1.86 -3.27 -16.26
C GLY A 183 -3.23 -2.64 -16.46
N ASP A 184 -4.05 -2.70 -15.42
CA ASP A 184 -5.38 -2.06 -15.34
C ASP A 184 -5.29 -0.62 -14.79
N GLY A 185 -4.08 -0.11 -14.55
CA GLY A 185 -3.84 1.19 -13.95
C GLY A 185 -4.23 2.36 -14.85
N SER A 186 -4.63 3.44 -14.20
CA SER A 186 -4.91 4.73 -14.82
C SER A 186 -4.15 5.83 -14.08
N SER A 187 -3.40 6.66 -14.80
CA SER A 187 -2.61 7.74 -14.19
C SER A 187 -3.45 8.62 -13.26
N ILE A 188 -2.85 9.03 -12.14
CA ILE A 188 -3.46 9.98 -11.21
C ILE A 188 -3.05 11.44 -11.51
N VAL A 189 -2.27 11.71 -12.54
CA VAL A 189 -1.88 13.08 -12.92
C VAL A 189 -3.10 13.99 -13.11
N PRO A 190 -4.20 13.57 -13.76
CA PRO A 190 -5.40 14.40 -13.83
C PRO A 190 -5.95 14.80 -12.46
N VAL A 191 -5.88 13.89 -11.48
CA VAL A 191 -6.29 14.17 -10.09
C VAL A 191 -5.35 15.19 -9.45
N LEU A 192 -4.04 15.04 -9.63
CA LEU A 192 -3.04 15.99 -9.11
C LEU A 192 -3.21 17.38 -9.72
N GLN A 193 -3.64 17.47 -10.97
CA GLN A 193 -3.86 18.71 -11.71
C GLN A 193 -5.28 19.31 -11.56
N ASP A 194 -6.07 18.81 -10.60
CA ASP A 194 -7.46 19.22 -10.37
C ASP A 194 -8.40 19.03 -11.58
N ASN A 195 -8.15 18.00 -12.35
CA ASN A 195 -8.95 17.58 -13.50
C ASN A 195 -9.38 16.12 -13.38
N ALA A 196 -9.90 15.73 -12.22
CA ALA A 196 -10.27 14.35 -11.91
C ALA A 196 -11.30 13.76 -12.89
N SER A 197 -12.15 14.59 -13.48
CA SER A 197 -13.16 14.17 -14.48
C SER A 197 -12.52 13.62 -15.77
N ALA A 198 -11.26 13.94 -16.05
CA ALA A 198 -10.53 13.37 -17.18
C ALA A 198 -10.07 11.92 -16.91
N ARG A 199 -10.08 11.48 -15.66
CA ARG A 199 -9.71 10.13 -15.26
C ARG A 199 -10.94 9.24 -15.17
N LYS A 200 -10.97 8.18 -15.98
CA LYS A 200 -12.04 7.19 -15.95
C LYS A 200 -11.61 6.01 -15.08
N LYS A 201 -11.99 6.02 -13.80
CA LYS A 201 -11.74 4.94 -12.85
C LYS A 201 -12.99 4.70 -12.01
N ASP A 202 -13.82 3.77 -12.45
CA ASP A 202 -15.11 3.48 -11.79
C ASP A 202 -14.99 2.45 -10.67
N TRP A 203 -13.92 1.68 -10.66
CA TRP A 203 -13.67 0.62 -9.69
C TRP A 203 -12.17 0.36 -9.51
N ILE A 204 -11.84 -0.31 -8.40
CA ILE A 204 -10.53 -0.91 -8.11
C ILE A 204 -10.68 -2.41 -7.95
N TYR A 205 -9.58 -3.15 -8.17
CA TYR A 205 -9.54 -4.60 -8.07
C TYR A 205 -8.45 -5.03 -7.10
N ILE A 206 -8.80 -5.94 -6.18
CA ILE A 206 -7.87 -6.49 -5.22
C ILE A 206 -7.94 -8.02 -5.30
N TRP A 207 -6.78 -8.64 -5.36
CA TRP A 207 -6.60 -10.07 -5.18
C TRP A 207 -5.70 -10.33 -3.99
N TYR A 208 -6.09 -11.27 -3.15
CA TYR A 208 -5.30 -11.67 -1.99
C TYR A 208 -5.37 -13.17 -1.76
N SER A 209 -4.20 -13.81 -1.57
CA SER A 209 -4.06 -15.18 -1.11
C SER A 209 -2.98 -15.25 -0.04
N ARG A 210 -3.34 -15.74 1.14
CA ARG A 210 -2.39 -15.92 2.24
C ARG A 210 -1.28 -16.93 1.91
N SER A 211 -1.59 -17.93 1.12
CA SER A 211 -0.66 -18.97 0.69
C SER A 211 0.13 -18.57 -0.57
N GLY A 212 -0.23 -17.46 -1.23
CA GLY A 212 0.31 -17.08 -2.54
C GLY A 212 -0.22 -17.93 -3.71
N HIS A 213 -1.05 -18.94 -3.47
CA HIS A 213 -1.63 -19.75 -4.54
C HIS A 213 -2.77 -19.00 -5.22
N SER A 214 -2.75 -18.97 -6.57
CA SER A 214 -3.69 -18.20 -7.38
C SER A 214 -5.13 -18.69 -7.30
N ASP A 215 -5.33 -19.97 -6.99
CA ASP A 215 -6.62 -20.66 -6.89
C ASP A 215 -7.23 -20.62 -5.47
N GLN A 216 -6.46 -20.26 -4.47
CA GLN A 216 -6.86 -20.24 -3.05
C GLN A 216 -7.08 -18.85 -2.48
N GLY A 217 -7.25 -17.87 -3.34
CA GLY A 217 -7.40 -16.48 -2.93
C GLY A 217 -8.84 -16.00 -2.86
N GLN A 218 -8.95 -14.74 -2.51
CA GLN A 218 -10.15 -13.94 -2.63
C GLN A 218 -9.92 -12.81 -3.61
N VAL A 219 -10.98 -12.38 -4.27
CA VAL A 219 -10.99 -11.25 -5.19
C VAL A 219 -12.06 -10.26 -4.77
N MET A 220 -11.77 -8.99 -4.93
CA MET A 220 -12.73 -7.92 -4.66
C MET A 220 -12.69 -6.90 -5.80
N VAL A 221 -13.86 -6.54 -6.29
CA VAL A 221 -14.06 -5.31 -7.05
C VAL A 221 -14.80 -4.32 -6.18
N ARG A 222 -14.38 -3.07 -6.19
CA ARG A 222 -14.96 -2.03 -5.36
C ARG A 222 -15.07 -0.70 -6.11
N ASN A 223 -16.18 -0.01 -5.93
CA ASN A 223 -16.33 1.41 -6.20
C ASN A 223 -16.43 2.22 -4.88
N LYS A 224 -16.78 3.49 -4.96
CA LYS A 224 -16.90 4.35 -3.76
C LYS A 224 -17.97 3.88 -2.76
N GLN A 225 -19.02 3.21 -3.23
CA GLN A 225 -20.22 2.86 -2.45
C GLN A 225 -20.38 1.37 -2.18
N TYR A 226 -19.85 0.51 -3.06
CA TYR A 226 -20.06 -0.92 -3.00
C TYR A 226 -18.77 -1.70 -3.20
N SER A 227 -18.68 -2.89 -2.62
CA SER A 227 -17.69 -3.91 -2.99
C SER A 227 -18.34 -5.26 -3.16
N LEU A 228 -17.86 -6.04 -4.11
CA LEU A 228 -18.18 -7.45 -4.26
C LEU A 228 -16.93 -8.27 -3.93
N LEU A 229 -17.02 -9.04 -2.86
CA LEU A 229 -15.99 -10.00 -2.44
C LEU A 229 -16.42 -11.40 -2.87
N ALA A 230 -15.52 -12.15 -3.51
CA ALA A 230 -15.74 -13.53 -3.92
C ALA A 230 -14.45 -14.36 -3.76
N LYS A 231 -14.56 -15.68 -3.86
CA LYS A 231 -13.39 -16.53 -4.11
C LYS A 231 -12.86 -16.29 -5.52
N THR A 232 -11.64 -16.76 -5.78
CA THR A 232 -10.99 -16.62 -7.10
C THR A 232 -11.74 -17.29 -8.24
N ASP A 233 -12.56 -18.31 -7.94
CA ASP A 233 -13.46 -18.98 -8.89
C ASP A 233 -14.82 -18.26 -9.08
N GLY A 234 -15.02 -17.12 -8.40
CA GLY A 234 -16.26 -16.37 -8.41
C GLY A 234 -17.32 -16.86 -7.42
N SER A 235 -17.09 -17.99 -6.75
CA SER A 235 -18.05 -18.52 -5.77
C SER A 235 -18.07 -17.71 -4.47
N ASN A 236 -19.15 -17.88 -3.68
CA ASN A 236 -19.34 -17.20 -2.39
C ASN A 236 -19.31 -15.66 -2.51
N ALA A 237 -19.79 -15.13 -3.61
CA ALA A 237 -19.87 -13.69 -3.83
C ALA A 237 -20.75 -13.01 -2.79
N SER A 238 -20.30 -11.91 -2.24
CA SER A 238 -21.08 -11.13 -1.28
C SER A 238 -20.92 -9.64 -1.52
N LEU A 239 -22.03 -8.92 -1.62
CA LEU A 239 -22.07 -7.48 -1.82
C LEU A 239 -22.05 -6.77 -0.46
N THR A 240 -21.23 -5.74 -0.36
CA THR A 240 -21.16 -4.83 0.80
C THR A 240 -21.48 -3.41 0.32
N ARG A 241 -22.33 -2.69 1.02
CA ARG A 241 -22.61 -1.27 0.83
C ARG A 241 -21.85 -0.46 1.89
N TYR A 242 -21.25 0.65 1.48
CA TYR A 242 -20.52 1.55 2.36
C TYR A 242 -21.25 2.89 2.49
N LYS A 243 -21.42 3.36 3.72
CA LYS A 243 -21.86 4.73 4.03
C LYS A 243 -20.69 5.68 4.17
N GLY A 244 -19.51 5.13 4.42
CA GLY A 244 -18.24 5.84 4.57
C GLY A 244 -17.10 4.85 4.80
N PRO A 245 -15.86 5.36 5.00
CA PRO A 245 -14.73 4.52 5.35
C PRO A 245 -14.99 3.73 6.63
N PHE A 246 -14.66 2.43 6.62
CA PHE A 246 -14.84 1.48 7.72
C PHE A 246 -16.29 1.23 8.16
N ASP A 247 -17.29 1.72 7.41
CA ASP A 247 -18.72 1.56 7.68
C ASP A 247 -19.38 0.75 6.57
N GLY A 248 -19.00 -0.52 6.44
CA GLY A 248 -19.51 -1.45 5.44
C GLY A 248 -20.61 -2.37 5.99
N GLU A 249 -21.77 -2.38 5.35
CA GLU A 249 -22.89 -3.28 5.61
C GLU A 249 -22.95 -4.39 4.56
N LYS A 250 -22.77 -5.65 4.99
CA LYS A 250 -22.95 -6.80 4.10
C LYS A 250 -24.43 -7.02 3.78
N LEU A 251 -24.75 -6.98 2.51
CA LEU A 251 -26.13 -7.14 2.03
C LEU A 251 -26.48 -8.62 1.83
N LYS A 252 -27.75 -8.95 2.03
CA LYS A 252 -28.29 -10.30 1.78
C LYS A 252 -28.93 -10.32 0.39
N ASP A 253 -28.60 -11.31 -0.42
CA ASP A 253 -29.05 -11.38 -1.83
C ASP A 253 -30.57 -11.28 -1.99
N TYR A 254 -31.34 -11.84 -1.08
CA TYR A 254 -32.81 -11.81 -1.11
C TYR A 254 -33.41 -10.45 -0.69
N THR A 255 -32.60 -9.49 -0.27
CA THR A 255 -33.05 -8.13 0.11
C THR A 255 -32.49 -7.04 -0.79
N LEU A 256 -31.76 -7.40 -1.87
CA LEU A 256 -31.19 -6.40 -2.76
C LEU A 256 -32.28 -5.62 -3.49
N SER A 257 -32.16 -4.30 -3.48
CA SER A 257 -32.93 -3.42 -4.35
C SER A 257 -32.53 -3.60 -5.82
N GLN A 258 -33.34 -3.09 -6.74
CA GLN A 258 -33.03 -3.15 -8.17
C GLN A 258 -31.65 -2.54 -8.52
N PRO A 259 -31.27 -1.33 -8.01
CA PRO A 259 -29.93 -0.78 -8.24
C PRO A 259 -28.80 -1.65 -7.66
N GLU A 260 -28.99 -2.26 -6.48
CA GLU A 260 -27.99 -3.11 -5.85
C GLU A 260 -27.79 -4.41 -6.62
N SER A 261 -28.86 -4.98 -7.16
CA SER A 261 -28.80 -6.16 -8.04
C SER A 261 -28.04 -5.85 -9.32
N ALA A 262 -28.23 -4.68 -9.93
CA ALA A 262 -27.52 -4.25 -11.12
C ALA A 262 -26.02 -4.05 -10.84
N ILE A 263 -25.66 -3.41 -9.73
CA ILE A 263 -24.26 -3.24 -9.31
C ILE A 263 -23.59 -4.61 -9.04
N LYS A 264 -24.29 -5.53 -8.38
CA LYS A 264 -23.78 -6.88 -8.15
C LYS A 264 -23.45 -7.58 -9.48
N GLN A 265 -24.38 -7.57 -10.44
CA GLN A 265 -24.18 -8.15 -11.78
C GLN A 265 -23.02 -7.50 -12.53
N GLN A 266 -22.89 -6.18 -12.48
CA GLN A 266 -21.76 -5.45 -13.08
C GLN A 266 -20.43 -5.88 -12.48
N PHE A 267 -20.34 -6.03 -11.17
CA PHE A 267 -19.12 -6.47 -10.49
C PHE A 267 -18.80 -7.93 -10.76
N GLU A 268 -19.80 -8.82 -10.81
CA GLU A 268 -19.61 -10.23 -11.21
C GLU A 268 -19.06 -10.33 -12.64
N ALA A 269 -19.60 -9.55 -13.58
CA ALA A 269 -19.08 -9.49 -14.95
C ALA A 269 -17.65 -8.95 -15.00
N THR A 270 -17.33 -7.96 -14.19
CA THR A 270 -15.96 -7.40 -14.06
C THR A 270 -14.99 -8.46 -13.51
N LEU A 271 -15.36 -9.17 -12.45
CA LEU A 271 -14.55 -10.26 -11.90
C LEU A 271 -14.31 -11.38 -12.92
N ALA A 272 -15.35 -11.77 -13.67
CA ALA A 272 -15.24 -12.79 -14.70
C ALA A 272 -14.31 -12.36 -15.86
N ARG A 273 -14.34 -11.08 -16.24
CA ARG A 273 -13.42 -10.51 -17.25
C ARG A 273 -11.98 -10.53 -16.74
N LEU A 274 -11.74 -10.03 -15.52
CA LEU A 274 -10.41 -9.97 -14.91
C LEU A 274 -9.83 -11.36 -14.62
N ALA A 275 -10.67 -12.36 -14.32
CA ALA A 275 -10.23 -13.74 -14.17
C ALA A 275 -9.62 -14.31 -15.47
N LYS A 276 -10.11 -13.90 -16.64
CA LYS A 276 -9.58 -14.33 -17.95
C LYS A 276 -8.22 -13.71 -18.28
N SER A 277 -8.00 -12.45 -17.86
CA SER A 277 -6.73 -11.74 -18.09
C SER A 277 -5.67 -12.02 -17.02
N ARG A 278 -6.08 -12.63 -15.89
CA ARG A 278 -5.16 -13.00 -14.84
C ARG A 278 -4.15 -14.03 -15.38
N LEU A 279 -2.86 -13.72 -15.24
CA LEU A 279 -1.79 -14.66 -15.53
C LEU A 279 -1.85 -15.82 -14.52
N LEU A 280 -2.76 -16.76 -14.74
CA LEU A 280 -2.98 -17.96 -13.91
C LEU A 280 -1.86 -18.99 -14.04
N SER A 281 -0.94 -18.78 -14.95
CA SER A 281 0.20 -19.65 -15.15
C SER A 281 1.50 -18.98 -14.68
N VAL A 282 1.72 -18.93 -13.39
CA VAL A 282 3.08 -19.25 -12.96
C VAL A 282 3.26 -20.69 -13.46
N SER A 283 4.04 -20.87 -14.53
CA SER A 283 4.25 -22.18 -15.14
C SER A 283 4.61 -23.19 -14.05
N ASN A 284 4.23 -24.46 -14.21
CA ASN A 284 4.61 -25.51 -13.27
C ASN A 284 6.13 -25.52 -12.98
N GLU A 285 6.96 -25.03 -13.89
CA GLU A 285 8.41 -24.86 -13.71
C GLU A 285 8.78 -23.83 -12.65
N ILE A 286 8.05 -22.72 -12.54
CA ILE A 286 8.28 -21.73 -11.46
C ILE A 286 7.70 -22.25 -10.13
N ARG A 287 6.59 -22.99 -10.15
CA ARG A 287 6.06 -23.69 -8.96
C ARG A 287 7.08 -24.67 -8.38
N VAL A 288 7.76 -25.44 -9.21
CA VAL A 288 8.80 -26.39 -8.78
C VAL A 288 10.03 -25.65 -8.19
N LYS A 289 10.42 -24.51 -8.75
CA LYS A 289 11.52 -23.69 -8.20
C LYS A 289 11.18 -22.99 -6.89
N MET A 290 9.91 -22.74 -6.61
CA MET A 290 9.44 -22.12 -5.36
C MET A 290 9.16 -23.12 -4.23
N GLN A 291 9.15 -24.42 -4.50
CA GLN A 291 9.13 -25.41 -3.44
C GLN A 291 10.48 -25.36 -2.70
N LYS A 292 10.48 -24.76 -1.51
CA LYS A 292 11.65 -24.78 -0.63
C LYS A 292 12.06 -26.24 -0.41
N PRO A 293 13.35 -26.59 -0.52
CA PRO A 293 13.81 -27.89 -0.11
C PRO A 293 13.39 -28.11 1.36
N SER A 294 12.81 -29.27 1.63
CA SER A 294 12.46 -29.66 2.98
C SER A 294 13.67 -29.42 3.90
N ARG A 295 13.50 -28.62 4.95
CA ARG A 295 14.50 -28.52 6.01
C ARG A 295 14.64 -29.93 6.58
N ASN A 296 15.64 -30.66 6.15
CA ASN A 296 16.08 -31.84 6.87
C ASN A 296 16.43 -31.40 8.29
N LYS A 297 15.59 -31.80 9.24
CA LYS A 297 15.92 -31.79 10.65
C LYS A 297 17.13 -32.69 10.84
N LYS A 298 18.26 -32.10 11.13
CA LYS A 298 19.33 -32.76 11.87
C LYS A 298 19.40 -32.13 13.24
#